data_5a39edd04434ce132e3ccbc951dc4217
#
_entry.id   5a39edd04434ce132e3ccbc951dc4217
#
_cell.length_a   1.000
_cell.length_b   1.000
_cell.length_c   1.000
_cell.angle_alpha   90.00
_cell.angle_beta   90.00
_cell.angle_gamma   90.00
#
_symmetry.space_group_name_H-M   'P 1'
#
loop_
_entity.id
_entity.type
_entity.pdbx_description
1 polymer ?
#
loop_
_entity_poly.entity_id
_entity_poly.type
_entity_poly.pdbx_seq_one_letter_code
_entity_poly.pdbx_strand_id
1 'polypeptide(L)'
;MRNPNNRTRGTYLKENWEPIQDQVTTFSDSVEIIPEIQMIHTSGHSNGHCIILLKQGEDTMIHMGDLMLTHAHRNPLWVPAVDDYPMKSISAKEKWLKKAFENGYKFFFYHDQFFAVAEFDKEGKEFVNYVLRSRPPVIPFTEQQDRRPDFL
;
A
#
# COMPACT_ATOMS: atom_id res chain seq x y z
N MET A 1 3.10 -18.12 -11.41
CA MET A 1 1.73 -18.06 -12.00
C MET A 1 1.51 -19.08 -13.09
N ARG A 2 1.37 -20.33 -12.69
CA ARG A 2 1.20 -21.42 -13.68
C ARG A 2 -0.21 -21.47 -14.30
N ASN A 3 -1.23 -20.91 -13.60
CA ASN A 3 -2.63 -20.90 -14.04
C ASN A 3 -3.24 -19.50 -13.91
N PRO A 4 -2.96 -18.56 -14.83
CA PRO A 4 -3.55 -17.24 -14.79
C PRO A 4 -5.05 -17.30 -15.09
N ASN A 5 -5.86 -16.55 -14.35
CA ASN A 5 -7.26 -16.29 -14.69
C ASN A 5 -7.34 -15.20 -15.79
N ASN A 6 -8.55 -14.90 -16.28
CA ASN A 6 -8.73 -13.91 -17.34
C ASN A 6 -8.18 -12.51 -17.01
N ARG A 7 -8.13 -12.16 -15.72
CA ARG A 7 -7.62 -10.88 -15.23
C ARG A 7 -6.09 -10.89 -15.13
N THR A 8 -5.51 -11.92 -14.51
CA THR A 8 -4.07 -11.99 -14.28
C THR A 8 -3.26 -12.37 -15.52
N ARG A 9 -3.89 -12.89 -16.57
CA ARG A 9 -3.23 -13.27 -17.83
C ARG A 9 -2.53 -12.09 -18.51
N GLY A 10 -3.12 -10.88 -18.45
CA GLY A 10 -2.53 -9.69 -19.03
C GLY A 10 -1.65 -8.88 -18.07
N THR A 11 -1.68 -9.21 -16.76
CA THR A 11 -0.94 -8.46 -15.72
C THR A 11 0.44 -9.06 -15.48
N TYR A 12 0.54 -10.38 -15.48
CA TYR A 12 1.79 -11.09 -15.18
C TYR A 12 2.34 -11.76 -16.44
N LEU A 13 2.94 -10.95 -17.30
CA LEU A 13 3.51 -11.41 -18.55
C LEU A 13 4.69 -12.35 -18.30
N LYS A 14 4.69 -13.49 -18.96
CA LYS A 14 5.67 -14.56 -18.77
C LYS A 14 7.09 -14.10 -19.09
N GLU A 15 7.22 -13.30 -20.14
CA GLU A 15 8.46 -12.70 -20.58
C GLU A 15 9.12 -11.78 -19.55
N ASN A 16 8.36 -11.24 -18.58
CA ASN A 16 8.90 -10.36 -17.56
C ASN A 16 9.54 -11.10 -16.38
N TRP A 17 9.12 -12.32 -16.10
CA TRP A 17 9.61 -13.05 -14.92
C TRP A 17 10.39 -14.33 -15.26
N GLU A 18 10.14 -14.95 -16.41
CA GLU A 18 10.79 -16.21 -16.80
C GLU A 18 12.32 -16.06 -16.92
N PRO A 19 12.88 -14.95 -17.47
CA PRO A 19 14.33 -14.78 -17.55
C PRO A 19 15.03 -14.63 -16.21
N ILE A 20 14.29 -14.26 -15.15
CA ILE A 20 14.84 -14.02 -13.81
C ILE A 20 14.38 -15.07 -12.78
N GLN A 21 13.75 -16.15 -13.20
CA GLN A 21 13.15 -17.13 -12.29
C GLN A 21 14.14 -17.73 -11.30
N ASP A 22 15.39 -17.87 -11.69
CA ASP A 22 16.46 -18.40 -10.82
C ASP A 22 16.92 -17.41 -9.73
N GLN A 23 16.51 -16.13 -9.86
CA GLN A 23 16.76 -15.08 -8.87
C GLN A 23 15.58 -14.87 -7.92
N VAL A 24 14.47 -15.59 -8.13
CA VAL A 24 13.24 -15.43 -7.36
C VAL A 24 13.26 -16.31 -6.13
N THR A 25 13.13 -15.68 -4.96
CA THR A 25 12.87 -16.37 -3.70
C THR A 25 11.38 -16.27 -3.37
N THR A 26 10.74 -17.40 -3.09
CA THR A 26 9.32 -17.44 -2.70
C THR A 26 9.17 -17.59 -1.20
N PHE A 27 8.10 -17.02 -0.65
CA PHE A 27 7.75 -17.14 0.76
C PHE A 27 6.22 -17.25 0.92
N SER A 28 5.76 -17.71 2.09
CA SER A 28 4.32 -17.91 2.37
C SER A 28 3.72 -16.76 3.19
N ASP A 29 4.32 -16.47 4.35
CA ASP A 29 3.75 -15.53 5.32
C ASP A 29 4.49 -14.20 5.34
N SER A 30 5.80 -14.25 5.57
CA SER A 30 6.66 -13.07 5.58
C SER A 30 8.10 -13.44 5.27
N VAL A 31 8.85 -12.44 4.82
CA VAL A 31 10.30 -12.54 4.61
C VAL A 31 10.97 -11.24 5.05
N GLU A 32 12.10 -11.38 5.73
CA GLU A 32 12.99 -10.27 5.99
C GLU A 32 13.94 -10.13 4.79
N ILE A 33 13.84 -8.99 4.10
CA ILE A 33 14.67 -8.69 2.92
C ILE A 33 16.08 -8.29 3.36
N ILE A 34 16.12 -7.38 4.33
CA ILE A 34 17.30 -6.96 5.09
C ILE A 34 16.82 -6.68 6.52
N PRO A 35 17.69 -6.51 7.52
CA PRO A 35 17.30 -6.39 8.94
C PRO A 35 16.19 -5.37 9.24
N GLU A 36 16.09 -4.31 8.45
CA GLU A 36 15.12 -3.24 8.66
C GLU A 36 13.88 -3.33 7.75
N ILE A 37 13.87 -4.23 6.76
CA ILE A 37 12.79 -4.32 5.76
C ILE A 37 12.16 -5.70 5.77
N GLN A 38 10.89 -5.76 6.14
CA GLN A 38 10.09 -6.97 6.13
C GLN A 38 8.94 -6.85 5.12
N MET A 39 8.79 -7.86 4.27
CA MET A 39 7.64 -8.03 3.40
C MET A 39 6.70 -9.07 4.00
N ILE A 40 5.40 -8.74 4.06
CA ILE A 40 4.39 -9.58 4.70
C ILE A 40 3.25 -9.83 3.74
N HIS A 41 2.95 -11.09 3.50
CA HIS A 41 1.85 -11.51 2.64
C HIS A 41 0.50 -11.18 3.28
N THR A 42 -0.40 -10.56 2.52
CA THR A 42 -1.74 -10.19 2.97
C THR A 42 -2.84 -10.77 2.09
N SER A 43 -2.54 -11.05 0.83
CA SER A 43 -3.57 -11.31 -0.18
C SER A 43 -4.52 -10.09 -0.32
N GLY A 44 -5.70 -10.26 -0.86
CA GLY A 44 -6.73 -9.23 -0.98
C GLY A 44 -6.76 -8.60 -2.35
N HIS A 45 -5.98 -7.58 -2.59
CA HIS A 45 -5.87 -6.92 -3.90
C HIS A 45 -5.54 -7.94 -5.02
N SER A 46 -4.55 -8.76 -4.76
CA SER A 46 -4.25 -9.96 -5.55
C SER A 46 -3.90 -11.11 -4.61
N ASN A 47 -3.82 -12.35 -5.13
CA ASN A 47 -3.46 -13.50 -4.30
C ASN A 47 -2.07 -13.37 -3.66
N GLY A 48 -1.12 -12.74 -4.35
CA GLY A 48 0.26 -12.56 -3.87
C GLY A 48 0.54 -11.17 -3.29
N HIS A 49 -0.49 -10.39 -2.98
CA HIS A 49 -0.30 -9.05 -2.45
C HIS A 49 0.43 -9.05 -1.11
N CYS A 50 1.36 -8.12 -0.94
CA CYS A 50 2.16 -7.94 0.28
C CYS A 50 2.14 -6.48 0.73
N ILE A 51 2.32 -6.28 2.02
CA ILE A 51 2.69 -4.99 2.61
C ILE A 51 4.18 -5.01 2.98
N ILE A 52 4.76 -3.82 3.16
CA ILE A 52 6.16 -3.67 3.54
C ILE A 52 6.23 -2.88 4.85
N LEU A 53 7.00 -3.38 5.81
CA LEU A 53 7.40 -2.65 7.00
C LEU A 53 8.86 -2.25 6.88
N LEU A 54 9.15 -0.99 7.19
CA LEU A 54 10.51 -0.46 7.35
C LEU A 54 10.68 -0.03 8.80
N LYS A 55 11.75 -0.46 9.43
CA LYS A 55 12.08 -0.13 10.82
C LYS A 55 13.38 0.63 10.88
N GLN A 56 13.40 1.74 11.60
CA GLN A 56 14.62 2.49 11.87
C GLN A 56 14.61 2.97 13.32
N GLY A 57 15.40 2.32 14.17
CA GLY A 57 15.32 2.55 15.61
C GLY A 57 13.94 2.20 16.14
N GLU A 58 13.27 3.17 16.77
CA GLU A 58 11.90 3.02 17.29
C GLU A 58 10.82 3.35 16.25
N ASP A 59 11.19 4.01 15.17
CA ASP A 59 10.26 4.38 14.10
C ASP A 59 9.92 3.18 13.22
N THR A 60 8.64 3.08 12.87
CA THR A 60 8.15 2.11 11.88
C THR A 60 7.38 2.82 10.79
N MET A 61 7.75 2.56 9.54
CA MET A 61 6.96 2.96 8.37
C MET A 61 6.28 1.74 7.78
N ILE A 62 5.08 1.95 7.23
CA ILE A 62 4.30 0.90 6.58
C ILE A 62 3.89 1.33 5.17
N HIS A 63 4.15 0.46 4.19
CA HIS A 63 3.58 0.55 2.85
C HIS A 63 2.50 -0.51 2.72
N MET A 64 1.25 -0.05 2.64
CA MET A 64 0.10 -0.95 2.55
C MET A 64 -0.14 -1.48 1.14
N GLY A 65 0.71 -1.09 0.17
CA GLY A 65 0.49 -1.43 -1.23
C GLY A 65 -0.90 -0.99 -1.72
N ASP A 66 -1.53 -1.82 -2.51
CA ASP A 66 -2.85 -1.53 -3.08
C ASP A 66 -4.02 -1.79 -2.12
N LEU A 67 -3.76 -2.24 -0.89
CA LEU A 67 -4.77 -2.24 0.17
C LEU A 67 -5.12 -0.82 0.64
N MET A 68 -4.16 0.11 0.55
CA MET A 68 -4.36 1.52 0.91
C MET A 68 -3.66 2.40 -0.12
N LEU A 69 -4.29 2.58 -1.28
CA LEU A 69 -3.75 3.36 -2.40
C LEU A 69 -3.44 4.80 -2.02
N THR A 70 -4.35 5.43 -1.26
CA THR A 70 -4.24 6.81 -0.79
C THR A 70 -4.65 6.91 0.67
N HIS A 71 -4.37 8.05 1.29
CA HIS A 71 -4.82 8.37 2.66
C HIS A 71 -6.33 8.19 2.85
N ALA A 72 -7.15 8.42 1.82
CA ALA A 72 -8.60 8.25 1.88
C ALA A 72 -9.01 6.79 2.10
N HIS A 73 -8.19 5.82 1.63
CA HIS A 73 -8.45 4.40 1.83
C HIS A 73 -8.14 3.89 3.24
N ARG A 74 -7.91 4.77 4.22
CA ARG A 74 -7.78 4.39 5.64
C ARG A 74 -9.06 3.81 6.24
N ASN A 75 -10.22 4.03 5.61
CA ASN A 75 -11.42 3.26 5.94
C ASN A 75 -11.29 1.83 5.41
N PRO A 76 -11.36 0.78 6.28
CA PRO A 76 -11.21 -0.60 5.84
C PRO A 76 -12.19 -1.03 4.75
N LEU A 77 -13.42 -0.48 4.75
CA LEU A 77 -14.46 -0.82 3.77
C LEU A 77 -14.24 -0.17 2.39
N TRP A 78 -13.35 0.82 2.30
CA TRP A 78 -13.04 1.46 1.02
C TRP A 78 -11.96 0.65 0.30
N VAL A 79 -12.39 -0.28 -0.55
CA VAL A 79 -11.53 -1.12 -1.36
C VAL A 79 -11.64 -0.77 -2.83
N PRO A 80 -10.55 -0.85 -3.60
CA PRO A 80 -10.60 -0.64 -5.04
C PRO A 80 -11.52 -1.67 -5.73
N ALA A 81 -12.25 -1.24 -6.75
CA ALA A 81 -13.07 -2.14 -7.59
C ALA A 81 -12.23 -3.20 -8.32
N VAL A 82 -10.92 -3.01 -8.34
CA VAL A 82 -9.95 -3.90 -8.98
C VAL A 82 -9.43 -5.01 -8.05
N ASP A 83 -9.88 -5.09 -6.81
CA ASP A 83 -9.46 -6.16 -5.89
C ASP A 83 -10.01 -7.52 -6.31
N ASP A 84 -9.14 -8.54 -6.35
CA ASP A 84 -9.55 -9.92 -6.66
C ASP A 84 -10.34 -10.54 -5.50
N TYR A 85 -10.02 -10.16 -4.25
CA TYR A 85 -10.62 -10.72 -3.03
C TYR A 85 -10.98 -9.61 -2.04
N PRO A 86 -12.02 -8.81 -2.31
CA PRO A 86 -12.33 -7.62 -1.52
C PRO A 86 -12.54 -7.90 -0.02
N MET A 87 -13.14 -9.03 0.34
CA MET A 87 -13.31 -9.41 1.75
C MET A 87 -11.97 -9.70 2.45
N LYS A 88 -10.99 -10.24 1.73
CA LYS A 88 -9.63 -10.43 2.29
C LYS A 88 -8.92 -9.08 2.43
N SER A 89 -9.12 -8.16 1.48
CA SER A 89 -8.60 -6.79 1.59
C SER A 89 -9.13 -6.08 2.82
N ILE A 90 -10.44 -6.16 3.08
CA ILE A 90 -11.07 -5.58 4.27
C ILE A 90 -10.43 -6.15 5.54
N SER A 91 -10.38 -7.47 5.68
CA SER A 91 -9.82 -8.13 6.86
C SER A 91 -8.34 -7.79 7.07
N ALA A 92 -7.56 -7.72 5.99
CA ALA A 92 -6.15 -7.33 6.06
C ALA A 92 -6.00 -5.87 6.49
N LYS A 93 -6.84 -4.96 5.94
CA LYS A 93 -6.87 -3.55 6.33
C LYS A 93 -7.26 -3.37 7.78
N GLU A 94 -8.32 -4.01 8.26
CA GLU A 94 -8.73 -3.94 9.67
C GLU A 94 -7.57 -4.32 10.61
N LYS A 95 -6.90 -5.43 10.32
CA LYS A 95 -5.76 -5.90 11.11
C LYS A 95 -4.60 -4.89 11.11
N TRP A 96 -4.17 -4.47 9.91
CA TRP A 96 -2.94 -3.70 9.77
C TRP A 96 -3.11 -2.22 10.07
N LEU A 97 -4.26 -1.61 9.74
CA LEU A 97 -4.58 -0.24 10.11
C LEU A 97 -4.69 -0.10 11.62
N LYS A 98 -5.41 -1.01 12.29
CA LYS A 98 -5.48 -1.01 13.75
C LYS A 98 -4.08 -1.04 14.37
N LYS A 99 -3.25 -2.00 13.95
CA LYS A 99 -1.88 -2.13 14.46
C LYS A 99 -1.06 -0.86 14.18
N ALA A 100 -1.17 -0.29 12.98
CA ALA A 100 -0.41 0.87 12.58
C ALA A 100 -0.82 2.13 13.39
N PHE A 101 -2.11 2.37 13.57
CA PHE A 101 -2.62 3.50 14.34
C PHE A 101 -2.26 3.39 15.82
N GLU A 102 -2.48 2.22 16.43
CA GLU A 102 -2.16 1.99 17.86
C GLU A 102 -0.67 2.20 18.17
N ASN A 103 0.22 1.97 17.19
CA ASN A 103 1.67 2.05 17.36
C ASN A 103 2.32 3.26 16.67
N GLY A 104 1.53 4.20 16.13
CA GLY A 104 2.05 5.42 15.51
C GLY A 104 2.91 5.14 14.27
N TYR A 105 2.52 4.18 13.44
CA TYR A 105 3.24 3.91 12.21
C TYR A 105 3.04 5.03 11.19
N LYS A 106 4.09 5.37 10.46
CA LYS A 106 4.06 6.33 9.36
C LYS A 106 3.73 5.58 8.06
N PHE A 107 2.62 5.93 7.44
CA PHE A 107 2.22 5.38 6.14
C PHE A 107 2.97 6.09 5.03
N PHE A 108 3.56 5.36 4.07
CA PHE A 108 4.09 5.97 2.86
C PHE A 108 3.34 5.43 1.63
N PHE A 109 3.09 6.35 0.69
CA PHE A 109 2.21 6.10 -0.44
C PHE A 109 2.96 6.25 -1.76
N TYR A 110 2.54 5.48 -2.76
CA TYR A 110 2.98 5.71 -4.13
C TYR A 110 1.85 6.17 -5.06
N HIS A 111 0.59 5.90 -4.72
CA HIS A 111 -0.59 6.34 -5.47
C HIS A 111 -1.23 7.62 -4.96
N ASP A 112 -0.91 8.08 -3.75
CA ASP A 112 -1.49 9.30 -3.23
C ASP A 112 -0.96 10.53 -4.00
N GLN A 113 -1.88 11.40 -4.42
CA GLN A 113 -1.54 12.59 -5.17
C GLN A 113 -0.93 13.67 -4.27
N PHE A 114 -1.35 13.76 -3.03
CA PHE A 114 -1.00 14.84 -2.11
C PHE A 114 0.09 14.44 -1.12
N PHE A 115 -0.02 13.26 -0.55
CA PHE A 115 0.85 12.80 0.52
C PHE A 115 1.90 11.80 0.03
N ALA A 116 3.15 12.05 0.40
CA ALA A 116 4.22 11.07 0.31
C ALA A 116 4.22 10.18 1.55
N VAL A 117 4.02 10.80 2.73
CA VAL A 117 3.96 10.15 4.04
C VAL A 117 2.82 10.76 4.83
N ALA A 118 2.14 9.95 5.63
CA ALA A 118 1.17 10.41 6.63
C ALA A 118 1.23 9.57 7.90
N GLU A 119 1.02 10.21 9.03
CA GLU A 119 0.83 9.60 10.34
C GLU A 119 -0.54 10.02 10.87
N PHE A 120 -1.28 9.07 11.44
CA PHE A 120 -2.62 9.32 11.95
C PHE A 120 -2.68 9.11 13.46
N ASP A 121 -3.69 9.69 14.09
CA ASP A 121 -4.03 9.42 15.47
C ASP A 121 -4.39 7.93 15.69
N LYS A 122 -4.57 7.54 16.95
CA LYS A 122 -4.87 6.14 17.31
C LYS A 122 -6.22 5.64 16.80
N GLU A 123 -7.11 6.54 16.46
CA GLU A 123 -8.42 6.26 15.84
C GLU A 123 -8.36 6.25 14.30
N GLY A 124 -7.24 6.69 13.72
CA GLY A 124 -7.07 6.81 12.27
C GLY A 124 -7.90 7.92 11.63
N LYS A 125 -8.32 8.92 12.41
CA LYS A 125 -9.21 10.01 11.97
C LYS A 125 -8.44 11.25 11.54
N GLU A 126 -7.53 11.72 12.40
CA GLU A 126 -6.82 12.98 12.23
C GLU A 126 -5.37 12.74 11.81
N PHE A 127 -4.84 13.66 11.02
CA PHE A 127 -3.41 13.66 10.73
C PHE A 127 -2.63 14.17 11.93
N VAL A 128 -1.65 13.39 12.38
CA VAL A 128 -0.67 13.79 13.40
C VAL A 128 0.52 14.45 12.74
N ASN A 129 0.98 13.87 11.62
CA ASN A 129 2.12 14.37 10.85
C ASN A 129 2.00 13.95 9.40
N TYR A 130 2.61 14.71 8.48
CA TYR A 130 2.62 14.34 7.06
C TYR A 130 3.75 15.00 6.28
N VAL A 131 4.07 14.41 5.14
CA VAL A 131 4.97 14.97 4.12
C VAL A 131 4.22 15.04 2.81
N LEU A 132 4.11 16.25 2.26
CA LEU A 132 3.47 16.46 0.98
C LEU A 132 4.38 16.06 -0.19
N ARG A 133 3.78 15.63 -1.28
CA ARG A 133 4.51 15.43 -2.54
C ARG A 133 4.93 16.77 -3.13
N SER A 134 6.17 16.85 -3.57
CA SER A 134 6.72 18.03 -4.27
C SER A 134 6.57 17.95 -5.79
N ARG A 135 5.96 16.88 -6.34
CA ARG A 135 5.82 16.71 -7.79
C ARG A 135 4.75 17.66 -8.34
N PRO A 136 5.08 18.46 -9.39
CA PRO A 136 4.03 19.08 -10.17
C PRO A 136 3.16 18.00 -10.82
N PRO A 137 1.84 18.21 -10.97
CA PRO A 137 0.98 17.26 -11.66
C PRO A 137 1.50 17.04 -13.08
N VAL A 138 1.54 15.77 -13.49
CA VAL A 138 1.98 15.36 -14.85
C VAL A 138 0.99 15.85 -15.92
N ILE A 139 -0.25 16.06 -15.52
CA ILE A 139 -1.34 16.61 -16.36
C ILE A 139 -1.71 17.97 -15.77
N PRO A 140 -1.74 19.03 -16.55
CA PRO A 140 -2.20 20.32 -16.05
C PRO A 140 -3.68 20.19 -15.63
N PHE A 141 -3.92 20.24 -14.34
CA PHE A 141 -5.27 20.33 -13.79
C PHE A 141 -5.78 21.76 -13.95
N THR A 142 -7.07 21.92 -14.18
CA THR A 142 -7.71 23.22 -14.02
C THR A 142 -7.60 23.64 -12.55
N GLU A 143 -7.60 24.94 -12.26
CA GLU A 143 -7.53 25.48 -10.88
C GLU A 143 -8.56 24.82 -9.94
N GLN A 144 -9.69 24.34 -10.49
CA GLN A 144 -10.73 23.67 -9.75
C GLN A 144 -10.37 22.21 -9.39
N GLN A 145 -9.49 21.57 -10.17
CA GLN A 145 -9.01 20.20 -9.96
C GLN A 145 -7.75 20.17 -9.06
N ASP A 146 -7.03 21.29 -8.99
CA ASP A 146 -5.81 21.43 -8.18
C ASP A 146 -6.10 21.95 -6.75
N ARG A 147 -7.34 21.91 -6.33
CA ARG A 147 -7.68 22.26 -4.94
C ARG A 147 -7.09 21.21 -4.00
N ARG A 148 -6.17 21.68 -3.18
CA ARG A 148 -5.72 20.90 -2.02
C ARG A 148 -6.91 20.66 -1.11
N PRO A 149 -6.97 19.51 -0.43
CA PRO A 149 -7.99 19.27 0.57
C PRO A 149 -8.01 20.41 1.60
N ASP A 150 -9.19 20.87 2.00
CA ASP A 150 -9.38 22.02 2.92
C ASP A 150 -8.82 21.78 4.34
N PHE A 151 -8.29 20.59 4.60
CA PHE A 151 -7.67 20.23 5.89
C PHE A 151 -6.12 20.36 5.89
N LEU A 152 -5.54 21.02 4.89
CA LEU A 152 -4.09 21.32 4.84
C LEU A 152 -3.80 22.76 5.21
#